data_ab25c81ace2db55e838f0749a7a98558
#
_entry.id   ab25c81ace2db55e838f0749a7a98558
#
_cell.length_a   1.000
_cell.length_b   1.000
_cell.length_c   1.000
_cell.angle_alpha   90.00
_cell.angle_beta   90.00
_cell.angle_gamma   90.00
#
_symmetry.space_group_name_H-M   'P 1'
#
loop_
_entity.id
_entity.type
_entity.pdbx_description
1 polymer ?
#
loop_
_entity_poly.entity_id
_entity_poly.type
_entity_poly.pdbx_seq_one_letter_code
_entity_poly.pdbx_strand_id
1 'polypeptide(L)'
;MTTVTFADLGVAEPICRALAEQNYVNPTPIQAQSIPALLEGRDLLGLAQTGTGKTAAFALPILQKLTADRSRPGPKEARAVILAPTRELAMQISKSFESYGKGARLRQTVVFGGVNQFRQVRAMSGGVDILVATPGRLLDLMNQKHVNLGRTSILVLDEADRMLDMGFVRDVRKIIAAMPKQRHSLLFSATMPKSIEHLADEILNDPVRVEVTPEVVTVDRIDQRVMHVDGKRKRELLGKLLDDSDLSRVIVFTRTKHCANRVSEQLEKSGVPSEAIHGNKSQGARQRALDNFRNGKARILVATDIAARGIDVTGITHVINYELPNEPESYVHRIGRTARAGKSGIALSFCDASERAHLRSIERLTKRPLTPVDTTEWLGEQVVVPAGEPIAPKRGGRGGPNKNGGNRNQPGKQRRFGGKPGGGGQARGNGPRGDRKQGGGKPGSQKQSRRQSAGA
;
A
#
# COMPACT_ATOMS: atom_id res chain seq x y z
N MET A 1 -37.10 7.11 -12.52
CA MET A 1 -35.77 6.75 -13.08
C MET A 1 -35.57 5.29 -12.80
N THR A 2 -35.56 4.46 -13.84
CA THR A 2 -35.27 3.01 -13.72
C THR A 2 -33.84 2.85 -13.22
N THR A 3 -33.67 2.27 -12.06
CA THR A 3 -32.34 1.96 -11.48
C THR A 3 -31.71 0.84 -12.32
N VAL A 4 -30.57 1.12 -12.95
CA VAL A 4 -29.78 0.14 -13.71
C VAL A 4 -29.34 -0.97 -12.75
N THR A 5 -29.55 -2.22 -13.14
CA THR A 5 -29.16 -3.41 -12.39
C THR A 5 -27.89 -4.05 -12.96
N PHE A 6 -27.25 -4.99 -12.26
CA PHE A 6 -26.13 -5.74 -12.79
C PHE A 6 -26.52 -6.61 -14.00
N ALA A 7 -27.76 -7.10 -14.05
CA ALA A 7 -28.27 -7.84 -15.19
C ALA A 7 -28.37 -6.96 -16.44
N ASP A 8 -28.79 -5.69 -16.29
CA ASP A 8 -28.84 -4.72 -17.39
C ASP A 8 -27.46 -4.40 -17.96
N LEU A 9 -26.39 -4.58 -17.16
CA LEU A 9 -25.00 -4.44 -17.60
C LEU A 9 -24.45 -5.69 -18.29
N GLY A 10 -25.24 -6.77 -18.43
CA GLY A 10 -24.84 -8.02 -19.07
C GLY A 10 -24.14 -9.00 -18.12
N VAL A 11 -24.22 -8.81 -16.80
CA VAL A 11 -23.66 -9.74 -15.84
C VAL A 11 -24.56 -10.99 -15.76
N ALA A 12 -23.92 -12.16 -15.87
CA ALA A 12 -24.62 -13.46 -15.89
C ALA A 12 -25.37 -13.74 -14.57
N GLU A 13 -26.52 -14.36 -14.70
CA GLU A 13 -27.45 -14.61 -13.61
C GLU A 13 -26.84 -15.33 -12.37
N PRO A 14 -25.94 -16.34 -12.49
CA PRO A 14 -25.31 -16.94 -11.31
C PRO A 14 -24.47 -15.95 -10.49
N ILE A 15 -23.83 -14.96 -11.15
CA ILE A 15 -23.07 -13.91 -10.48
C ILE A 15 -24.02 -12.90 -9.84
N CYS A 16 -25.11 -12.52 -10.53
CA CYS A 16 -26.14 -11.63 -9.99
C CYS A 16 -26.76 -12.21 -8.70
N ARG A 17 -26.99 -13.52 -8.63
CA ARG A 17 -27.45 -14.20 -7.38
C ARG A 17 -26.43 -14.08 -6.26
N ALA A 18 -25.15 -14.31 -6.55
CA ALA A 18 -24.10 -14.20 -5.54
C ALA A 18 -23.94 -12.74 -5.02
N LEU A 19 -24.21 -11.75 -5.86
CA LEU A 19 -24.24 -10.33 -5.47
C LEU A 19 -25.46 -10.02 -4.58
N ALA A 20 -26.64 -10.52 -4.93
CA ALA A 20 -27.86 -10.33 -4.14
C ALA A 20 -27.74 -10.91 -2.72
N GLU A 21 -27.10 -12.09 -2.56
CA GLU A 21 -26.79 -12.67 -1.24
C GLU A 21 -25.90 -11.75 -0.37
N GLN A 22 -25.20 -10.80 -0.96
CA GLN A 22 -24.33 -9.83 -0.28
C GLN A 22 -24.95 -8.43 -0.21
N ASN A 23 -26.23 -8.30 -0.55
CA ASN A 23 -26.95 -7.03 -0.62
C ASN A 23 -26.36 -6.01 -1.64
N TYR A 24 -25.68 -6.52 -2.68
CA TYR A 24 -25.24 -5.70 -3.81
C TYR A 24 -26.38 -5.64 -4.84
N VAL A 25 -27.22 -4.62 -4.71
CA VAL A 25 -28.44 -4.48 -5.55
C VAL A 25 -28.14 -3.62 -6.78
N ASN A 26 -27.51 -2.47 -6.59
CA ASN A 26 -27.28 -1.50 -7.64
C ASN A 26 -25.79 -1.33 -7.92
N PRO A 27 -25.38 -1.24 -9.20
CA PRO A 27 -24.00 -0.95 -9.56
C PRO A 27 -23.61 0.49 -9.18
N THR A 28 -22.38 0.63 -8.71
CA THR A 28 -21.79 1.95 -8.50
C THR A 28 -21.42 2.59 -9.84
N PRO A 29 -21.17 3.92 -9.92
CA PRO A 29 -20.83 4.59 -11.18
C PRO A 29 -19.64 3.95 -11.92
N ILE A 30 -18.57 3.55 -11.20
CA ILE A 30 -17.42 2.88 -11.82
C ILE A 30 -17.81 1.52 -12.40
N GLN A 31 -18.69 0.78 -11.73
CA GLN A 31 -19.16 -0.52 -12.18
C GLN A 31 -20.06 -0.37 -13.42
N ALA A 32 -21.02 0.55 -13.39
CA ALA A 32 -21.93 0.79 -14.49
C ALA A 32 -21.21 1.18 -15.79
N GLN A 33 -20.14 1.98 -15.68
CA GLN A 33 -19.36 2.43 -16.83
C GLN A 33 -18.32 1.42 -17.31
N SER A 34 -17.77 0.59 -16.40
CA SER A 34 -16.68 -0.33 -16.75
C SER A 34 -17.15 -1.70 -17.19
N ILE A 35 -18.19 -2.27 -16.55
CA ILE A 35 -18.58 -3.66 -16.76
C ILE A 35 -18.93 -3.97 -18.21
N PRO A 36 -19.73 -3.17 -18.93
CA PRO A 36 -20.08 -3.47 -20.32
C PRO A 36 -18.84 -3.58 -21.23
N ALA A 37 -17.94 -2.59 -21.17
CA ALA A 37 -16.72 -2.59 -21.98
C ALA A 37 -15.79 -3.77 -21.66
N LEU A 38 -15.71 -4.17 -20.39
CA LEU A 38 -14.91 -5.31 -19.97
C LEU A 38 -15.50 -6.65 -20.41
N LEU A 39 -16.82 -6.77 -20.48
CA LEU A 39 -17.51 -7.94 -21.04
C LEU A 39 -17.27 -8.06 -22.55
N GLU A 40 -17.15 -6.97 -23.27
CA GLU A 40 -16.73 -6.91 -24.68
C GLU A 40 -15.25 -7.27 -24.88
N GLY A 41 -14.47 -7.33 -23.80
CA GLY A 41 -13.04 -7.65 -23.85
C GLY A 41 -12.12 -6.47 -24.16
N ARG A 42 -12.60 -5.24 -24.07
CA ARG A 42 -11.81 -4.02 -24.26
C ARG A 42 -10.93 -3.76 -23.06
N ASP A 43 -9.72 -3.25 -23.29
CA ASP A 43 -8.83 -2.78 -22.23
C ASP A 43 -9.45 -1.58 -21.52
N LEU A 44 -9.11 -1.41 -20.24
CA LEU A 44 -9.71 -0.36 -19.41
C LEU A 44 -8.67 0.43 -18.61
N LEU A 45 -8.80 1.75 -18.64
CA LEU A 45 -8.16 2.67 -17.70
C LEU A 45 -9.23 3.23 -16.76
N GLY A 46 -9.27 2.76 -15.53
CA GLY A 46 -10.23 3.16 -14.51
C GLY A 46 -9.63 4.11 -13.48
N LEU A 47 -10.07 5.38 -13.50
CA LEU A 47 -9.66 6.38 -12.52
C LEU A 47 -10.76 6.54 -11.46
N ALA A 48 -10.53 5.97 -10.26
CA ALA A 48 -11.49 6.01 -9.18
C ALA A 48 -10.82 5.78 -7.82
N GLN A 49 -11.30 6.43 -6.78
CA GLN A 49 -10.78 6.29 -5.41
C GLN A 49 -11.06 4.90 -4.81
N THR A 50 -10.37 4.58 -3.71
CA THR A 50 -10.63 3.38 -2.92
C THR A 50 -12.02 3.44 -2.31
N GLY A 51 -12.79 2.34 -2.37
CA GLY A 51 -14.15 2.27 -1.83
C GLY A 51 -15.25 2.61 -2.83
N THR A 52 -14.94 2.93 -4.09
CA THR A 52 -15.93 3.19 -5.16
C THR A 52 -16.50 1.93 -5.79
N GLY A 53 -15.99 0.73 -5.43
CA GLY A 53 -16.44 -0.54 -5.98
C GLY A 53 -15.61 -1.09 -7.14
N LYS A 54 -14.37 -0.59 -7.36
CA LYS A 54 -13.45 -1.06 -8.41
C LYS A 54 -13.28 -2.57 -8.46
N THR A 55 -13.16 -3.22 -7.29
CA THR A 55 -12.95 -4.66 -7.22
C THR A 55 -14.06 -5.44 -7.92
N ALA A 56 -15.33 -5.10 -7.68
CA ALA A 56 -16.43 -5.74 -8.38
C ALA A 56 -16.45 -5.36 -9.88
N ALA A 57 -16.08 -4.12 -10.23
CA ALA A 57 -16.04 -3.69 -11.61
C ALA A 57 -15.18 -4.59 -12.51
N PHE A 58 -14.01 -5.07 -12.01
CA PHE A 58 -13.17 -5.99 -12.77
C PHE A 58 -13.44 -7.47 -12.44
N ALA A 59 -13.81 -7.81 -11.20
CA ALA A 59 -13.95 -9.20 -10.81
C ALA A 59 -15.14 -9.89 -11.48
N LEU A 60 -16.28 -9.18 -11.65
CA LEU A 60 -17.48 -9.76 -12.25
C LEU A 60 -17.26 -10.16 -13.72
N PRO A 61 -16.74 -9.28 -14.60
CA PRO A 61 -16.41 -9.67 -15.98
C PRO A 61 -15.37 -10.79 -16.08
N ILE A 62 -14.34 -10.76 -15.22
CA ILE A 62 -13.32 -11.82 -15.20
C ILE A 62 -13.92 -13.17 -14.82
N LEU A 63 -14.75 -13.22 -13.78
CA LEU A 63 -15.45 -14.45 -13.36
C LEU A 63 -16.34 -14.98 -14.48
N GLN A 64 -17.10 -14.12 -15.14
CA GLN A 64 -17.97 -14.49 -16.25
C GLN A 64 -17.16 -15.07 -17.41
N LYS A 65 -16.11 -14.37 -17.84
CA LYS A 65 -15.24 -14.82 -18.94
C LYS A 65 -14.56 -16.14 -18.64
N LEU A 66 -13.97 -16.29 -17.43
CA LEU A 66 -13.27 -17.52 -17.04
C LEU A 66 -14.22 -18.71 -16.84
N THR A 67 -15.48 -18.47 -16.45
CA THR A 67 -16.50 -19.52 -16.31
C THR A 67 -17.03 -19.98 -17.66
N ALA A 68 -17.20 -19.07 -18.61
CA ALA A 68 -17.61 -19.38 -19.97
C ALA A 68 -16.52 -20.18 -20.73
N ASP A 69 -15.27 -19.81 -20.55
CA ASP A 69 -14.13 -20.53 -21.11
C ASP A 69 -13.73 -21.70 -20.22
N ARG A 70 -14.01 -22.93 -20.66
CA ARG A 70 -13.75 -24.17 -19.94
C ARG A 70 -12.30 -24.65 -20.02
N SER A 71 -11.40 -23.88 -20.61
CA SER A 71 -9.96 -24.19 -20.65
C SER A 71 -9.40 -24.27 -19.23
N ARG A 72 -8.42 -25.16 -19.02
CA ARG A 72 -7.76 -25.29 -17.71
C ARG A 72 -6.32 -24.77 -17.79
N PRO A 73 -5.86 -24.06 -16.77
CA PRO A 73 -4.46 -23.68 -16.70
C PRO A 73 -3.56 -24.92 -16.56
N GLY A 74 -2.42 -24.90 -17.23
CA GLY A 74 -1.37 -25.89 -17.04
C GLY A 74 -0.67 -25.75 -15.69
N PRO A 75 0.21 -26.70 -15.32
CA PRO A 75 1.00 -26.61 -14.09
C PRO A 75 1.76 -25.29 -13.99
N LYS A 76 1.70 -24.63 -12.81
CA LYS A 76 2.34 -23.34 -12.51
C LYS A 76 1.81 -22.16 -13.33
N GLU A 77 0.76 -22.32 -14.12
CA GLU A 77 0.15 -21.26 -14.94
C GLU A 77 -1.01 -20.56 -14.22
N ALA A 78 -1.30 -19.35 -14.66
CA ALA A 78 -2.48 -18.58 -14.25
C ALA A 78 -3.17 -18.01 -15.49
N ARG A 79 -4.51 -18.07 -15.56
CA ARG A 79 -5.29 -17.50 -16.66
C ARG A 79 -5.49 -16.01 -16.48
N ALA A 80 -5.76 -15.56 -15.26
CA ALA A 80 -5.85 -14.16 -14.89
C ALA A 80 -4.87 -13.84 -13.75
N VAL A 81 -4.21 -12.69 -13.85
CA VAL A 81 -3.30 -12.16 -12.82
C VAL A 81 -3.77 -10.78 -12.38
N ILE A 82 -3.95 -10.62 -11.10
CA ILE A 82 -4.33 -9.36 -10.45
C ILE A 82 -3.18 -8.92 -9.55
N LEU A 83 -2.56 -7.78 -9.87
CA LEU A 83 -1.51 -7.18 -9.06
C LEU A 83 -2.09 -6.15 -8.10
N ALA A 84 -1.70 -6.24 -6.84
CA ALA A 84 -2.09 -5.31 -5.78
C ALA A 84 -0.86 -4.86 -4.98
N PRO A 85 -0.77 -3.59 -4.52
CA PRO A 85 0.40 -3.07 -3.82
C PRO A 85 0.65 -3.71 -2.46
N THR A 86 -0.42 -4.15 -1.77
CA THR A 86 -0.34 -4.64 -0.40
C THR A 86 -0.94 -6.04 -0.25
N ARG A 87 -0.47 -6.76 0.77
CA ARG A 87 -0.96 -8.11 1.12
C ARG A 87 -2.44 -8.09 1.51
N GLU A 88 -2.81 -7.06 2.24
CA GLU A 88 -4.18 -6.86 2.73
C GLU A 88 -5.14 -6.67 1.56
N LEU A 89 -4.79 -5.82 0.59
CA LEU A 89 -5.60 -5.62 -0.61
C LEU A 89 -5.65 -6.89 -1.46
N ALA A 90 -4.53 -7.60 -1.63
CA ALA A 90 -4.50 -8.86 -2.36
C ALA A 90 -5.44 -9.91 -1.73
N MET A 91 -5.46 -10.02 -0.39
CA MET A 91 -6.37 -10.91 0.32
C MET A 91 -7.84 -10.46 0.19
N GLN A 92 -8.11 -9.15 0.23
CA GLN A 92 -9.46 -8.61 0.05
C GLN A 92 -9.99 -8.90 -1.36
N ILE A 93 -9.17 -8.65 -2.39
CA ILE A 93 -9.51 -8.96 -3.78
C ILE A 93 -9.81 -10.45 -3.94
N SER A 94 -8.96 -11.33 -3.38
CA SER A 94 -9.19 -12.77 -3.44
C SER A 94 -10.51 -13.17 -2.77
N LYS A 95 -10.81 -12.61 -1.58
CA LYS A 95 -12.07 -12.86 -0.90
C LYS A 95 -13.28 -12.36 -1.71
N SER A 96 -13.14 -11.25 -2.43
CA SER A 96 -14.19 -10.75 -3.33
C SER A 96 -14.43 -11.71 -4.49
N PHE A 97 -13.37 -12.23 -5.12
CA PHE A 97 -13.50 -13.26 -6.16
C PHE A 97 -14.18 -14.54 -5.63
N GLU A 98 -13.84 -14.95 -4.41
CA GLU A 98 -14.48 -16.10 -3.76
C GLU A 98 -15.97 -15.85 -3.52
N SER A 99 -16.32 -14.70 -3.00
CA SER A 99 -17.69 -14.31 -2.69
C SER A 99 -18.55 -14.15 -3.95
N TYR A 100 -18.05 -13.44 -4.96
CA TYR A 100 -18.79 -13.20 -6.20
C TYR A 100 -18.82 -14.43 -7.11
N GLY A 101 -17.78 -15.26 -7.07
CA GLY A 101 -17.66 -16.50 -7.83
C GLY A 101 -18.25 -17.72 -7.11
N LYS A 102 -19.13 -17.53 -6.11
CA LYS A 102 -19.78 -18.62 -5.39
C LYS A 102 -20.54 -19.51 -6.37
N GLY A 103 -20.15 -20.78 -6.42
CA GLY A 103 -20.68 -21.74 -7.42
C GLY A 103 -19.88 -21.84 -8.74
N ALA A 104 -19.00 -20.92 -9.04
CA ALA A 104 -18.02 -21.09 -10.12
C ALA A 104 -16.91 -22.05 -9.68
N ARG A 105 -16.63 -23.07 -10.50
CA ARG A 105 -15.57 -24.07 -10.20
C ARG A 105 -14.19 -23.55 -10.63
N LEU A 106 -13.85 -22.32 -10.26
CA LEU A 106 -12.57 -21.66 -10.56
C LEU A 106 -11.60 -21.83 -9.40
N ARG A 107 -10.36 -22.19 -9.73
CA ARG A 107 -9.26 -22.27 -8.75
C ARG A 107 -8.60 -20.91 -8.62
N GLN A 108 -8.46 -20.44 -7.39
CA GLN A 108 -7.76 -19.18 -7.12
C GLN A 108 -6.71 -19.33 -6.04
N THR A 109 -5.71 -18.47 -6.06
CA THR A 109 -4.70 -18.38 -5.00
C THR A 109 -4.18 -16.96 -4.82
N VAL A 110 -3.62 -16.70 -3.64
CA VAL A 110 -2.99 -15.41 -3.33
C VAL A 110 -1.50 -15.61 -3.08
N VAL A 111 -0.67 -14.74 -3.68
CA VAL A 111 0.79 -14.78 -3.59
C VAL A 111 1.32 -13.46 -3.05
N PHE A 112 1.90 -13.46 -1.84
CA PHE A 112 2.48 -12.28 -1.21
C PHE A 112 3.64 -12.63 -0.28
N GLY A 113 4.52 -11.65 -0.03
CA GLY A 113 5.70 -11.82 0.80
C GLY A 113 5.42 -11.87 2.31
N GLY A 114 6.45 -12.21 3.11
CA GLY A 114 6.39 -12.21 4.58
C GLY A 114 5.64 -13.37 5.22
N VAL A 115 5.37 -14.40 4.43
CA VAL A 115 4.88 -15.72 4.87
C VAL A 115 5.68 -16.80 4.17
N ASN A 116 5.63 -18.03 4.71
CA ASN A 116 6.28 -19.18 4.09
C ASN A 116 5.72 -19.41 2.67
N GLN A 117 6.61 -19.51 1.69
CA GLN A 117 6.22 -19.66 0.29
C GLN A 117 5.73 -21.07 -0.06
N PHE A 118 6.04 -22.09 0.75
CA PHE A 118 5.73 -23.47 0.42
C PHE A 118 4.25 -23.70 0.08
N ARG A 119 3.33 -23.10 0.86
CA ARG A 119 1.89 -23.19 0.59
C ARG A 119 1.51 -22.54 -0.73
N GLN A 120 2.15 -21.42 -1.08
CA GLN A 120 1.89 -20.68 -2.33
C GLN A 120 2.42 -21.48 -3.54
N VAL A 121 3.63 -22.03 -3.43
CA VAL A 121 4.21 -22.92 -4.45
C VAL A 121 3.33 -24.15 -4.68
N ARG A 122 2.86 -24.79 -3.60
CA ARG A 122 1.94 -25.95 -3.67
C ARG A 122 0.62 -25.57 -4.35
N ALA A 123 0.05 -24.42 -4.02
CA ALA A 123 -1.18 -23.94 -4.66
C ALA A 123 -1.01 -23.70 -6.17
N MET A 124 0.16 -23.18 -6.58
CA MET A 124 0.49 -22.95 -7.99
C MET A 124 0.84 -24.23 -8.76
N SER A 125 1.20 -25.33 -8.10
CA SER A 125 1.74 -26.52 -8.78
C SER A 125 0.80 -27.11 -9.83
N GLY A 126 -0.52 -27.08 -9.59
CA GLY A 126 -1.55 -27.57 -10.51
C GLY A 126 -2.11 -26.49 -11.44
N GLY A 127 -1.56 -25.26 -11.39
CA GLY A 127 -2.10 -24.08 -12.04
C GLY A 127 -3.39 -23.55 -11.42
N VAL A 128 -3.71 -22.29 -11.65
CA VAL A 128 -4.89 -21.60 -11.11
C VAL A 128 -5.58 -20.77 -12.19
N ASP A 129 -6.87 -20.56 -12.06
CA ASP A 129 -7.61 -19.68 -12.95
C ASP A 129 -7.34 -18.22 -12.61
N ILE A 130 -7.27 -17.90 -11.31
CA ILE A 130 -7.09 -16.54 -10.80
C ILE A 130 -5.92 -16.51 -9.82
N LEU A 131 -4.92 -15.68 -10.12
CA LEU A 131 -3.77 -15.40 -9.27
C LEU A 131 -3.82 -13.94 -8.81
N VAL A 132 -4.05 -13.71 -7.53
CA VAL A 132 -3.93 -12.38 -6.94
C VAL A 132 -2.56 -12.26 -6.27
N ALA A 133 -1.79 -11.22 -6.57
CA ALA A 133 -0.41 -11.17 -6.08
C ALA A 133 0.08 -9.77 -5.72
N THR A 134 1.06 -9.72 -4.80
CA THR A 134 1.92 -8.54 -4.66
C THR A 134 3.15 -8.71 -5.55
N PRO A 135 3.61 -7.63 -6.24
CA PRO A 135 4.63 -7.74 -7.28
C PRO A 135 5.91 -8.45 -6.85
N GLY A 136 6.51 -8.07 -5.72
CA GLY A 136 7.80 -8.60 -5.30
C GLY A 136 7.81 -10.12 -5.08
N ARG A 137 6.79 -10.70 -4.42
CA ARG A 137 6.73 -12.16 -4.21
C ARG A 137 6.37 -12.90 -5.50
N LEU A 138 5.54 -12.32 -6.35
CA LEU A 138 5.23 -12.94 -7.64
C LEU A 138 6.50 -13.05 -8.49
N LEU A 139 7.26 -11.97 -8.61
CA LEU A 139 8.52 -11.96 -9.35
C LEU A 139 9.54 -12.96 -8.75
N ASP A 140 9.61 -13.05 -7.42
CA ASP A 140 10.45 -14.04 -6.71
C ASP A 140 10.07 -15.48 -7.12
N LEU A 141 8.77 -15.85 -7.10
CA LEU A 141 8.32 -17.17 -7.51
C LEU A 141 8.49 -17.44 -9.02
N MET A 142 8.38 -16.41 -9.86
CA MET A 142 8.69 -16.51 -11.30
C MET A 142 10.18 -16.81 -11.51
N ASN A 143 11.07 -16.08 -10.83
CA ASN A 143 12.51 -16.29 -10.90
C ASN A 143 12.92 -17.72 -10.44
N GLN A 144 12.21 -18.25 -9.42
CA GLN A 144 12.35 -19.63 -8.94
C GLN A 144 11.65 -20.67 -9.85
N LYS A 145 11.01 -20.26 -10.96
CA LYS A 145 10.27 -21.13 -11.89
C LYS A 145 9.09 -21.87 -11.24
N HIS A 146 8.51 -21.31 -10.19
CA HIS A 146 7.28 -21.81 -9.55
C HIS A 146 6.02 -21.21 -10.13
N VAL A 147 6.13 -20.12 -10.90
CA VAL A 147 5.03 -19.47 -11.63
C VAL A 147 5.46 -19.19 -13.07
N ASN A 148 4.58 -19.50 -14.01
CA ASN A 148 4.73 -19.21 -15.44
C ASN A 148 3.53 -18.40 -15.92
N LEU A 149 3.77 -17.21 -16.47
CA LEU A 149 2.73 -16.30 -16.96
C LEU A 149 2.64 -16.25 -18.49
N GLY A 150 3.36 -17.12 -19.19
CA GLY A 150 3.41 -17.14 -20.65
C GLY A 150 2.07 -17.46 -21.35
N ARG A 151 1.05 -17.88 -20.61
CA ARG A 151 -0.32 -18.15 -21.11
C ARG A 151 -1.40 -17.34 -20.39
N THR A 152 -1.00 -16.32 -19.62
CA THR A 152 -1.94 -15.43 -18.94
C THR A 152 -2.67 -14.54 -19.96
N SER A 153 -3.99 -14.60 -19.96
CA SER A 153 -4.84 -13.87 -20.91
C SER A 153 -5.46 -12.60 -20.32
N ILE A 154 -5.43 -12.43 -18.99
CA ILE A 154 -6.02 -11.28 -18.30
C ILE A 154 -5.02 -10.73 -17.28
N LEU A 155 -4.80 -9.40 -17.33
CA LEU A 155 -3.98 -8.66 -16.39
C LEU A 155 -4.80 -7.54 -15.75
N VAL A 156 -4.75 -7.43 -14.43
CA VAL A 156 -5.28 -6.28 -13.69
C VAL A 156 -4.18 -5.68 -12.84
N LEU A 157 -4.00 -4.36 -12.91
CA LEU A 157 -3.24 -3.58 -11.95
C LEU A 157 -4.25 -2.79 -11.11
N ASP A 158 -4.37 -3.11 -9.82
CA ASP A 158 -5.22 -2.34 -8.89
C ASP A 158 -4.36 -1.47 -7.98
N GLU A 159 -4.76 -0.22 -7.80
CA GLU A 159 -4.01 0.83 -7.11
C GLU A 159 -2.59 1.02 -7.69
N ALA A 160 -2.52 1.25 -9.02
CA ALA A 160 -1.27 1.36 -9.75
C ALA A 160 -0.39 2.52 -9.24
N ASP A 161 -0.98 3.66 -8.89
CA ASP A 161 -0.28 4.80 -8.25
C ASP A 161 0.44 4.39 -6.97
N ARG A 162 -0.20 3.57 -6.15
CA ARG A 162 0.43 3.06 -4.92
C ARG A 162 1.54 2.05 -5.19
N MET A 163 1.42 1.23 -6.24
CA MET A 163 2.53 0.36 -6.64
C MET A 163 3.74 1.17 -7.05
N LEU A 164 3.52 2.33 -7.68
CA LEU A 164 4.58 3.28 -8.01
C LEU A 164 5.23 3.88 -6.76
N ASP A 165 4.43 4.42 -5.83
CA ASP A 165 4.90 5.00 -4.56
C ASP A 165 5.74 4.01 -3.74
N MET A 166 5.39 2.73 -3.80
CA MET A 166 6.11 1.65 -3.11
C MET A 166 7.34 1.14 -3.89
N GLY A 167 7.64 1.72 -5.05
CA GLY A 167 8.81 1.37 -5.87
C GLY A 167 8.67 0.09 -6.69
N PHE A 168 7.47 -0.46 -6.83
CA PHE A 168 7.23 -1.73 -7.54
C PHE A 168 7.19 -1.62 -9.07
N VAL A 169 7.31 -0.43 -9.66
CA VAL A 169 7.20 -0.24 -11.11
C VAL A 169 8.14 -1.15 -11.90
N ARG A 170 9.39 -1.30 -11.43
CA ARG A 170 10.38 -2.19 -12.08
C ARG A 170 9.96 -3.65 -12.01
N ASP A 171 9.39 -4.09 -10.90
CA ASP A 171 8.91 -5.47 -10.73
C ASP A 171 7.68 -5.72 -11.57
N VAL A 172 6.74 -4.77 -11.60
CA VAL A 172 5.54 -4.82 -12.44
C VAL A 172 5.92 -4.95 -13.92
N ARG A 173 6.84 -4.12 -14.43
CA ARG A 173 7.33 -4.22 -15.83
C ARG A 173 7.94 -5.58 -16.15
N LYS A 174 8.75 -6.16 -15.24
CA LYS A 174 9.32 -7.51 -15.42
C LYS A 174 8.26 -8.60 -15.44
N ILE A 175 7.23 -8.49 -14.61
CA ILE A 175 6.11 -9.42 -14.58
C ILE A 175 5.35 -9.34 -15.90
N ILE A 176 5.03 -8.15 -16.39
CA ILE A 176 4.30 -7.92 -17.63
C ILE A 176 5.08 -8.40 -18.85
N ALA A 177 6.40 -8.20 -18.86
CA ALA A 177 7.27 -8.68 -19.95
C ALA A 177 7.29 -10.21 -20.10
N ALA A 178 6.92 -10.96 -19.05
CA ALA A 178 6.80 -12.41 -19.08
C ALA A 178 5.41 -12.91 -19.54
N MET A 179 4.47 -12.00 -19.84
CA MET A 179 3.13 -12.31 -20.32
C MET A 179 3.02 -12.18 -21.82
N PRO A 180 2.01 -12.80 -22.45
CA PRO A 180 1.70 -12.56 -23.86
C PRO A 180 1.43 -11.08 -24.12
N LYS A 181 1.83 -10.59 -25.32
CA LYS A 181 1.49 -9.22 -25.74
C LYS A 181 0.00 -9.05 -25.93
N GLN A 182 -0.65 -10.04 -26.56
CA GLN A 182 -2.10 -10.05 -26.75
C GLN A 182 -2.77 -10.61 -25.48
N ARG A 183 -3.34 -9.73 -24.69
CA ARG A 183 -4.05 -10.02 -23.45
C ARG A 183 -5.07 -8.91 -23.18
N HIS A 184 -6.05 -9.18 -22.35
CA HIS A 184 -7.00 -8.20 -21.84
C HIS A 184 -6.38 -7.51 -20.59
N SER A 185 -6.12 -6.22 -20.68
CA SER A 185 -5.39 -5.46 -19.65
C SER A 185 -6.26 -4.39 -19.03
N LEU A 186 -6.27 -4.34 -17.71
CA LEU A 186 -7.02 -3.39 -16.90
C LEU A 186 -6.09 -2.67 -15.94
N LEU A 187 -6.17 -1.34 -15.89
CA LEU A 187 -5.41 -0.53 -14.95
C LEU A 187 -6.36 0.34 -14.15
N PHE A 188 -6.33 0.18 -12.83
CA PHE A 188 -7.08 1.01 -11.90
C PHE A 188 -6.12 1.84 -11.04
N SER A 189 -6.41 3.14 -10.93
CA SER A 189 -5.63 4.08 -10.13
C SER A 189 -6.54 5.14 -9.50
N ALA A 190 -6.11 5.70 -8.38
CA ALA A 190 -6.81 6.85 -7.79
C ALA A 190 -6.29 8.18 -8.36
N THR A 191 -5.05 8.21 -8.81
CA THR A 191 -4.39 9.39 -9.38
C THR A 191 -3.68 9.04 -10.68
N MET A 192 -3.43 10.05 -11.53
CA MET A 192 -2.81 9.88 -12.84
C MET A 192 -1.55 10.77 -13.00
N PRO A 193 -0.49 10.54 -12.20
CA PRO A 193 0.78 11.22 -12.46
C PRO A 193 1.39 10.70 -13.78
N LYS A 194 2.26 11.50 -14.40
CA LYS A 194 2.92 11.17 -15.68
C LYS A 194 3.53 9.77 -15.73
N SER A 195 4.06 9.29 -14.62
CA SER A 195 4.65 7.95 -14.52
C SER A 195 3.63 6.81 -14.60
N ILE A 196 2.40 7.04 -14.16
CA ILE A 196 1.27 6.09 -14.33
C ILE A 196 0.71 6.19 -15.74
N GLU A 197 0.65 7.40 -16.30
CA GLU A 197 0.26 7.62 -17.71
C GLU A 197 1.18 6.82 -18.65
N HIS A 198 2.50 6.96 -18.52
CA HIS A 198 3.46 6.15 -19.27
C HIS A 198 3.29 4.62 -19.05
N LEU A 199 2.99 4.21 -17.83
CA LEU A 199 2.76 2.79 -17.55
C LEU A 199 1.48 2.30 -18.22
N ALA A 200 0.42 3.11 -18.24
CA ALA A 200 -0.83 2.80 -18.92
C ALA A 200 -0.61 2.67 -20.43
N ASP A 201 0.12 3.60 -21.06
CA ASP A 201 0.46 3.57 -22.49
C ASP A 201 1.29 2.32 -22.88
N GLU A 202 2.16 1.85 -21.97
CA GLU A 202 2.96 0.63 -22.19
C GLU A 202 2.13 -0.66 -22.14
N ILE A 203 1.00 -0.67 -21.40
CA ILE A 203 0.29 -1.89 -21.01
C ILE A 203 -1.03 -2.05 -21.73
N LEU A 204 -1.76 -0.95 -21.96
CA LEU A 204 -3.11 -0.92 -22.47
C LEU A 204 -3.11 -0.71 -23.98
N ASN A 205 -4.06 -1.35 -24.66
CA ASN A 205 -4.27 -1.20 -26.10
C ASN A 205 -5.66 -0.61 -26.36
N ASP A 206 -5.73 0.60 -26.90
CA ASP A 206 -6.97 1.36 -27.13
C ASP A 206 -7.99 1.25 -25.96
N PRO A 207 -7.61 1.67 -24.74
CA PRO A 207 -8.43 1.43 -23.57
C PRO A 207 -9.66 2.34 -23.51
N VAL A 208 -10.75 1.80 -22.99
CA VAL A 208 -11.85 2.63 -22.52
C VAL A 208 -11.39 3.36 -21.26
N ARG A 209 -11.43 4.70 -21.27
CA ARG A 209 -11.15 5.52 -20.10
C ARG A 209 -12.43 5.78 -19.32
N VAL A 210 -12.49 5.28 -18.12
CA VAL A 210 -13.57 5.54 -17.17
C VAL A 210 -13.01 6.35 -16.01
N GLU A 211 -13.52 7.56 -15.86
CA GLU A 211 -13.12 8.47 -14.80
C GLU A 211 -14.35 8.76 -13.93
N VAL A 212 -14.36 8.16 -12.76
CA VAL A 212 -15.31 8.53 -11.73
C VAL A 212 -14.61 9.55 -10.87
N THR A 213 -14.81 10.81 -11.26
CA THR A 213 -14.42 11.93 -10.41
C THR A 213 -15.04 11.65 -9.04
N PRO A 214 -14.28 11.65 -7.95
CA PRO A 214 -14.93 11.67 -6.65
C PRO A 214 -15.88 12.86 -6.76
N GLU A 215 -17.17 12.64 -6.51
CA GLU A 215 -17.94 13.79 -6.12
C GLU A 215 -17.04 14.50 -5.11
N VAL A 216 -16.85 15.79 -5.24
CA VAL A 216 -16.12 16.69 -4.32
C VAL A 216 -16.47 16.40 -2.84
N VAL A 217 -17.42 15.58 -2.67
CA VAL A 217 -18.16 15.03 -1.56
C VAL A 217 -17.30 14.27 -0.53
N THR A 218 -16.16 13.63 -0.88
CA THR A 218 -15.47 12.83 0.16
C THR A 218 -14.65 13.72 1.09
N VAL A 219 -13.98 14.72 0.57
CA VAL A 219 -13.23 15.69 1.41
C VAL A 219 -14.19 16.68 2.05
N ASP A 220 -15.29 17.05 1.36
CA ASP A 220 -16.31 17.97 1.84
C ASP A 220 -17.23 17.36 2.92
N ARG A 221 -17.38 16.03 2.92
CA ARG A 221 -18.15 15.31 3.96
C ARG A 221 -17.32 14.97 5.20
N ILE A 222 -15.99 15.24 5.16
CA ILE A 222 -15.12 15.04 6.30
C ILE A 222 -14.94 16.38 7.00
N ASP A 223 -15.41 16.46 8.24
CA ASP A 223 -15.10 17.58 9.12
C ASP A 223 -13.63 17.49 9.54
N GLN A 224 -12.83 18.40 9.00
CA GLN A 224 -11.38 18.40 9.18
C GLN A 224 -10.96 19.45 10.20
N ARG A 225 -10.41 18.97 11.30
CA ARG A 225 -10.02 19.81 12.42
C ARG A 225 -8.55 19.68 12.75
N VAL A 226 -7.92 20.74 13.23
CA VAL A 226 -6.56 20.76 13.74
C VAL A 226 -6.54 21.14 15.21
N MET A 227 -5.78 20.38 16.00
CA MET A 227 -5.53 20.62 17.41
C MET A 227 -4.04 20.92 17.60
N HIS A 228 -3.74 22.15 17.97
CA HIS A 228 -2.37 22.54 18.27
C HIS A 228 -2.00 22.06 19.66
N VAL A 229 -0.90 21.30 19.76
CA VAL A 229 -0.50 20.64 21.01
C VAL A 229 1.01 20.44 21.05
N ASP A 230 1.61 20.58 22.22
CA ASP A 230 3.02 20.18 22.42
C ASP A 230 3.20 18.69 22.16
N GLY A 231 4.29 18.32 21.47
CA GLY A 231 4.56 16.91 21.12
C GLY A 231 4.57 15.96 22.32
N LYS A 232 4.97 16.45 23.51
CA LYS A 232 4.96 15.66 24.77
C LYS A 232 3.55 15.43 25.29
N ARG A 233 2.59 16.30 24.97
CA ARG A 233 1.21 16.24 25.46
C ARG A 233 0.24 15.58 24.48
N LYS A 234 0.67 15.24 23.24
CA LYS A 234 -0.17 14.54 22.26
C LYS A 234 -0.81 13.27 22.83
N ARG A 235 -0.09 12.54 23.67
CA ARG A 235 -0.60 11.33 24.32
C ARG A 235 -1.73 11.62 25.30
N GLU A 236 -1.55 12.65 26.14
CA GLU A 236 -2.57 13.09 27.09
C GLU A 236 -3.84 13.51 26.37
N LEU A 237 -3.69 14.33 25.32
CA LEU A 237 -4.80 14.76 24.48
C LEU A 237 -5.53 13.58 23.85
N LEU A 238 -4.77 12.60 23.29
CA LEU A 238 -5.38 11.41 22.69
C LEU A 238 -6.20 10.62 23.70
N GLY A 239 -5.66 10.39 24.93
CA GLY A 239 -6.38 9.68 25.97
C GLY A 239 -7.71 10.35 26.31
N LYS A 240 -7.67 11.65 26.59
CA LYS A 240 -8.87 12.43 26.96
C LYS A 240 -9.91 12.52 25.82
N LEU A 241 -9.48 12.63 24.56
CA LEU A 241 -10.39 12.57 23.43
C LEU A 241 -11.08 11.21 23.32
N LEU A 242 -10.37 10.13 23.61
CA LEU A 242 -10.92 8.78 23.52
C LEU A 242 -11.83 8.41 24.70
N ASP A 243 -11.96 9.23 25.71
CA ASP A 243 -12.98 9.10 26.77
C ASP A 243 -14.38 9.40 26.22
N ASP A 244 -14.47 10.15 25.12
CA ASP A 244 -15.73 10.39 24.42
C ASP A 244 -16.22 9.11 23.70
N SER A 245 -17.47 8.74 23.97
CA SER A 245 -18.14 7.55 23.40
C SER A 245 -18.44 7.69 21.90
N ASP A 246 -18.54 8.90 21.38
CA ASP A 246 -18.81 9.16 19.97
C ASP A 246 -17.64 8.74 19.08
N LEU A 247 -16.43 8.69 19.65
CA LEU A 247 -15.26 8.12 18.99
C LEU A 247 -15.30 6.59 19.03
N SER A 248 -16.34 5.99 18.43
CA SER A 248 -16.66 4.57 18.57
C SER A 248 -15.77 3.63 17.76
N ARG A 249 -15.32 4.04 16.57
CA ARG A 249 -14.42 3.28 15.70
C ARG A 249 -13.38 4.21 15.07
N VAL A 250 -12.16 4.19 15.60
CA VAL A 250 -11.13 5.20 15.31
C VAL A 250 -9.89 4.57 14.69
N ILE A 251 -9.36 5.22 13.65
CA ILE A 251 -8.00 4.94 13.18
C ILE A 251 -7.09 6.08 13.61
N VAL A 252 -6.00 5.73 14.30
CA VAL A 252 -4.96 6.67 14.75
C VAL A 252 -3.72 6.48 13.87
N PHE A 253 -3.33 7.51 13.13
CA PHE A 253 -2.17 7.46 12.25
C PHE A 253 -0.91 8.00 12.91
N THR A 254 0.17 7.24 12.79
CA THR A 254 1.53 7.62 13.22
C THR A 254 2.51 7.48 12.06
N ARG A 255 3.60 8.25 12.08
CA ARG A 255 4.64 8.18 11.05
C ARG A 255 5.50 6.92 11.17
N THR A 256 5.72 6.45 12.39
CA THR A 256 6.67 5.36 12.64
C THR A 256 6.04 4.16 13.34
N LYS A 257 6.56 2.97 13.01
CA LYS A 257 6.16 1.70 13.66
C LYS A 257 6.38 1.70 15.18
N HIS A 258 7.41 2.40 15.64
CA HIS A 258 7.72 2.50 17.07
C HIS A 258 6.70 3.39 17.80
N CYS A 259 6.28 4.48 17.16
CA CYS A 259 5.22 5.33 17.68
C CYS A 259 3.89 4.55 17.71
N ALA A 260 3.56 3.80 16.65
CA ALA A 260 2.34 3.00 16.60
C ALA A 260 2.25 1.99 17.76
N ASN A 261 3.31 1.22 18.04
CA ASN A 261 3.34 0.31 19.17
C ASN A 261 3.18 1.04 20.50
N ARG A 262 3.96 2.11 20.70
CA ARG A 262 3.94 2.88 21.96
C ARG A 262 2.55 3.45 22.24
N VAL A 263 1.88 4.02 21.25
CA VAL A 263 0.54 4.57 21.40
C VAL A 263 -0.46 3.47 21.74
N SER A 264 -0.46 2.35 21.00
CA SER A 264 -1.35 1.22 21.27
C SER A 264 -1.14 0.63 22.68
N GLU A 265 0.10 0.34 23.06
CA GLU A 265 0.42 -0.19 24.41
C GLU A 265 -0.02 0.75 25.54
N GLN A 266 0.03 2.05 25.31
CA GLN A 266 -0.41 3.04 26.30
C GLN A 266 -1.92 3.12 26.40
N LEU A 267 -2.63 3.04 25.28
CA LEU A 267 -4.10 2.99 25.27
C LEU A 267 -4.59 1.74 25.99
N GLU A 268 -3.99 0.58 25.73
CA GLU A 268 -4.33 -0.65 26.45
C GLU A 268 -4.11 -0.54 27.95
N LYS A 269 -2.98 0.06 28.39
CA LYS A 269 -2.71 0.32 29.82
C LYS A 269 -3.74 1.25 30.45
N SER A 270 -4.33 2.14 29.67
CA SER A 270 -5.40 3.04 30.12
C SER A 270 -6.81 2.41 29.97
N GLY A 271 -6.90 1.11 29.67
CA GLY A 271 -8.18 0.41 29.54
C GLY A 271 -8.91 0.64 28.21
N VAL A 272 -8.28 1.27 27.22
CA VAL A 272 -8.87 1.49 25.89
C VAL A 272 -8.44 0.37 24.95
N PRO A 273 -9.36 -0.52 24.50
CA PRO A 273 -9.03 -1.61 23.61
C PRO A 273 -8.47 -1.10 22.27
N SER A 274 -7.21 -1.40 22.01
CA SER A 274 -6.51 -0.93 20.82
C SER A 274 -5.66 -2.03 20.17
N GLU A 275 -5.44 -1.90 18.89
CA GLU A 275 -4.56 -2.78 18.11
C GLU A 275 -3.59 -1.94 17.29
N ALA A 276 -2.33 -2.40 17.16
CA ALA A 276 -1.35 -1.76 16.31
C ALA A 276 -1.12 -2.54 15.00
N ILE A 277 -1.09 -1.83 13.87
CA ILE A 277 -0.75 -2.41 12.57
C ILE A 277 0.38 -1.63 11.88
N HIS A 278 1.49 -2.30 11.62
CA HIS A 278 2.67 -1.73 10.96
C HIS A 278 3.57 -2.81 10.36
N GLY A 279 4.57 -2.41 9.56
CA GLY A 279 5.41 -3.32 8.78
C GLY A 279 6.17 -4.39 9.57
N ASN A 280 6.46 -4.17 10.86
CA ASN A 280 7.17 -5.15 11.70
C ASN A 280 6.27 -6.20 12.36
N LYS A 281 4.94 -6.07 12.27
CA LYS A 281 4.01 -7.12 12.73
C LYS A 281 4.01 -8.29 11.73
N SER A 282 3.98 -9.52 12.23
CA SER A 282 3.78 -10.68 11.37
C SER A 282 2.42 -10.61 10.65
N GLN A 283 2.27 -11.27 9.51
CA GLN A 283 1.02 -11.24 8.75
C GLN A 283 -0.17 -11.76 9.58
N GLY A 284 0.05 -12.83 10.38
CA GLY A 284 -0.99 -13.33 11.27
C GLY A 284 -1.38 -12.32 12.36
N ALA A 285 -0.44 -11.56 12.91
CA ALA A 285 -0.73 -10.51 13.88
C ALA A 285 -1.49 -9.34 13.24
N ARG A 286 -1.12 -8.94 12.01
CA ARG A 286 -1.83 -7.89 11.25
C ARG A 286 -3.26 -8.30 10.94
N GLN A 287 -3.47 -9.56 10.52
CA GLN A 287 -4.81 -10.06 10.24
C GLN A 287 -5.67 -10.09 11.51
N ARG A 288 -5.14 -10.58 12.63
CA ARG A 288 -5.87 -10.56 13.92
C ARG A 288 -6.23 -9.15 14.35
N ALA A 289 -5.30 -8.20 14.22
CA ALA A 289 -5.55 -6.79 14.54
C ALA A 289 -6.72 -6.21 13.73
N LEU A 290 -6.72 -6.49 12.42
CA LEU A 290 -7.80 -6.07 11.52
C LEU A 290 -9.13 -6.74 11.86
N ASP A 291 -9.12 -8.04 12.16
CA ASP A 291 -10.33 -8.79 12.50
C ASP A 291 -10.89 -8.33 13.86
N ASN A 292 -10.03 -8.06 14.85
CA ASN A 292 -10.44 -7.50 16.14
C ASN A 292 -11.06 -6.10 15.95
N PHE A 293 -10.48 -5.26 15.11
CA PHE A 293 -11.01 -3.94 14.80
C PHE A 293 -12.33 -4.00 14.02
N ARG A 294 -12.46 -4.89 13.03
CA ARG A 294 -13.69 -5.11 12.26
C ARG A 294 -14.85 -5.61 13.14
N ASN A 295 -14.55 -6.51 14.05
CA ASN A 295 -15.54 -7.13 14.92
C ASN A 295 -15.85 -6.29 16.18
N GLY A 296 -15.25 -5.11 16.33
CA GLY A 296 -15.46 -4.22 17.47
C GLY A 296 -14.80 -4.66 18.77
N LYS A 297 -13.95 -5.72 18.77
CA LYS A 297 -13.15 -6.13 19.92
C LYS A 297 -12.08 -5.09 20.26
N ALA A 298 -11.53 -4.42 19.25
CA ALA A 298 -10.68 -3.26 19.40
C ALA A 298 -11.40 -2.04 18.83
N ARG A 299 -11.60 -1.00 19.63
CA ARG A 299 -12.22 0.27 19.21
C ARG A 299 -11.26 1.13 18.41
N ILE A 300 -9.96 1.00 18.70
CA ILE A 300 -8.91 1.83 18.14
C ILE A 300 -7.94 0.96 17.32
N LEU A 301 -7.63 1.41 16.10
CA LEU A 301 -6.56 0.84 15.29
C LEU A 301 -5.46 1.88 15.10
N VAL A 302 -4.28 1.64 15.71
CA VAL A 302 -3.11 2.51 15.53
C VAL A 302 -2.29 2.02 14.35
N ALA A 303 -2.12 2.84 13.33
CA ALA A 303 -1.56 2.41 12.04
C ALA A 303 -0.47 3.35 11.51
N THR A 304 0.47 2.79 10.74
CA THR A 304 1.34 3.57 9.86
C THR A 304 0.75 3.61 8.44
N ASP A 305 1.09 4.63 7.65
CA ASP A 305 0.56 4.81 6.29
C ASP A 305 0.66 3.53 5.44
N ILE A 306 1.86 2.92 5.40
CA ILE A 306 2.10 1.71 4.62
C ILE A 306 1.19 0.56 5.06
N ALA A 307 0.94 0.44 6.34
CA ALA A 307 0.15 -0.67 6.87
C ALA A 307 -1.36 -0.42 6.81
N ALA A 308 -1.79 0.84 6.83
CA ALA A 308 -3.18 1.24 6.68
C ALA A 308 -3.66 1.28 5.22
N ARG A 309 -2.72 1.29 4.28
CA ARG A 309 -3.03 1.20 2.85
C ARG A 309 -3.70 -0.13 2.54
N GLY A 310 -4.78 -0.09 1.79
CA GLY A 310 -5.56 -1.29 1.45
C GLY A 310 -6.46 -1.82 2.57
N ILE A 311 -6.54 -1.15 3.74
CA ILE A 311 -7.52 -1.50 4.76
C ILE A 311 -8.91 -1.02 4.31
N ASP A 312 -9.79 -1.97 4.07
CA ASP A 312 -11.21 -1.71 3.87
C ASP A 312 -11.98 -2.15 5.11
N VAL A 313 -12.30 -1.16 5.93
CA VAL A 313 -13.15 -1.30 7.11
C VAL A 313 -14.23 -0.24 7.03
N THR A 314 -15.46 -0.67 7.08
CA THR A 314 -16.63 0.22 7.08
C THR A 314 -16.95 0.74 8.47
N GLY A 315 -17.64 1.87 8.56
CA GLY A 315 -18.12 2.42 9.82
C GLY A 315 -17.04 3.07 10.69
N ILE A 316 -15.92 3.49 10.10
CA ILE A 316 -14.93 4.32 10.79
C ILE A 316 -15.54 5.70 10.99
N THR A 317 -15.71 6.09 12.25
CA THR A 317 -16.29 7.38 12.63
C THR A 317 -15.25 8.50 12.60
N HIS A 318 -14.05 8.21 13.10
CA HIS A 318 -13.00 9.20 13.25
C HIS A 318 -11.66 8.71 12.71
N VAL A 319 -10.92 9.63 12.11
CA VAL A 319 -9.51 9.48 11.78
C VAL A 319 -8.72 10.48 12.61
N ILE A 320 -7.74 10.01 13.37
CA ILE A 320 -6.85 10.88 14.15
C ILE A 320 -5.45 10.83 13.55
N ASN A 321 -4.95 11.94 13.04
CA ASN A 321 -3.55 12.09 12.67
C ASN A 321 -2.76 12.48 13.93
N TYR A 322 -2.29 11.48 14.68
CA TYR A 322 -1.45 11.70 15.86
C TYR A 322 -0.12 12.39 15.49
N GLU A 323 0.39 12.08 14.32
CA GLU A 323 1.48 12.78 13.64
C GLU A 323 1.04 13.10 12.21
N LEU A 324 1.25 14.34 11.77
CA LEU A 324 0.98 14.73 10.39
C LEU A 324 1.91 14.00 9.43
N PRO A 325 1.46 13.57 8.25
CA PRO A 325 2.31 12.93 7.27
C PRO A 325 3.31 13.92 6.65
N ASN A 326 4.46 13.41 6.22
CA ASN A 326 5.44 14.22 5.50
C ASN A 326 4.96 14.62 4.09
N GLU A 327 4.22 13.72 3.44
CA GLU A 327 3.64 13.91 2.11
C GLU A 327 2.17 14.31 2.24
N PRO A 328 1.75 15.45 1.71
CA PRO A 328 0.38 15.95 1.88
C PRO A 328 -0.66 15.03 1.22
N GLU A 329 -0.31 14.29 0.17
CA GLU A 329 -1.18 13.30 -0.47
C GLU A 329 -1.56 12.15 0.49
N SER A 330 -0.62 11.78 1.36
CA SER A 330 -0.89 10.77 2.39
C SER A 330 -1.98 11.22 3.37
N TYR A 331 -2.12 12.52 3.64
CA TYR A 331 -3.20 13.06 4.45
C TYR A 331 -4.58 12.75 3.85
N VAL A 332 -4.75 13.01 2.58
CA VAL A 332 -6.02 12.73 1.88
C VAL A 332 -6.35 11.23 1.94
N HIS A 333 -5.35 10.38 1.75
CA HIS A 333 -5.52 8.93 1.85
C HIS A 333 -5.87 8.45 3.27
N ARG A 334 -5.37 9.12 4.31
CA ARG A 334 -5.71 8.81 5.70
C ARG A 334 -7.14 9.19 6.01
N ILE A 335 -7.53 10.44 5.75
CA ILE A 335 -8.88 10.92 6.07
C ILE A 335 -9.94 10.19 5.25
N GLY A 336 -9.65 9.77 4.03
CA GLY A 336 -10.51 8.93 3.20
C GLY A 336 -10.77 7.52 3.75
N ARG A 337 -10.31 7.19 4.98
CA ARG A 337 -10.73 5.98 5.70
C ARG A 337 -12.08 6.15 6.38
N THR A 338 -12.49 7.37 6.71
CA THR A 338 -13.84 7.70 7.18
C THR A 338 -14.74 8.25 6.04
N ALA A 339 -15.95 8.65 6.34
CA ALA A 339 -16.93 9.21 5.40
C ALA A 339 -17.24 8.32 4.17
N ARG A 340 -17.25 7.00 4.36
CA ARG A 340 -17.53 6.03 3.29
C ARG A 340 -19.00 5.67 3.24
N ALA A 341 -19.47 5.19 2.08
CA ALA A 341 -20.84 4.75 1.85
C ALA A 341 -21.91 5.82 2.21
N GLY A 342 -21.65 7.08 1.86
CA GLY A 342 -22.61 8.17 2.05
C GLY A 342 -22.69 8.75 3.47
N LYS A 343 -21.88 8.26 4.42
CA LYS A 343 -21.81 8.76 5.80
C LYS A 343 -20.88 9.96 5.91
N SER A 344 -21.08 10.82 6.91
CA SER A 344 -20.13 11.84 7.34
C SER A 344 -19.00 11.23 8.18
N GLY A 345 -17.87 11.91 8.30
CA GLY A 345 -16.74 11.50 9.12
C GLY A 345 -16.00 12.70 9.69
N ILE A 346 -15.21 12.46 10.74
CA ILE A 346 -14.40 13.49 11.40
C ILE A 346 -12.93 13.12 11.29
N ALA A 347 -12.09 14.09 10.92
CA ALA A 347 -10.63 13.96 10.89
C ALA A 347 -10.02 14.97 11.86
N LEU A 348 -9.40 14.47 12.93
CA LEU A 348 -8.68 15.27 13.92
C LEU A 348 -7.18 15.19 13.64
N SER A 349 -6.49 16.32 13.58
CA SER A 349 -5.06 16.36 13.29
C SER A 349 -4.32 17.05 14.42
N PHE A 350 -3.41 16.35 15.10
CA PHE A 350 -2.53 16.96 16.08
C PHE A 350 -1.36 17.61 15.36
N CYS A 351 -1.08 18.86 15.73
CA CYS A 351 0.01 19.62 15.11
C CYS A 351 0.89 20.23 16.21
N ASP A 352 2.12 19.76 16.32
CA ASP A 352 3.13 20.41 17.15
C ASP A 352 3.93 21.45 16.35
N ALA A 353 4.84 22.15 17.05
CA ALA A 353 5.63 23.22 16.44
C ALA A 353 6.47 22.74 15.23
N SER A 354 6.96 21.48 15.25
CA SER A 354 7.77 20.90 14.18
C SER A 354 6.95 20.50 12.94
N GLU A 355 5.65 20.33 13.09
CA GLU A 355 4.75 19.83 12.04
C GLU A 355 4.01 20.94 11.28
N ARG A 356 4.21 22.22 11.67
CA ARG A 356 3.53 23.36 11.01
C ARG A 356 3.78 23.45 9.51
N ALA A 357 4.99 23.07 9.06
CA ALA A 357 5.31 23.05 7.64
C ALA A 357 4.48 21.99 6.89
N HIS A 358 4.26 20.83 7.50
CA HIS A 358 3.42 19.77 6.95
C HIS A 358 1.95 20.21 6.89
N LEU A 359 1.43 20.84 7.97
CA LEU A 359 0.07 21.39 7.99
C LEU A 359 -0.16 22.35 6.82
N ARG A 360 0.74 23.34 6.61
CA ARG A 360 0.62 24.28 5.49
C ARG A 360 0.64 23.60 4.12
N SER A 361 1.42 22.53 3.97
CA SER A 361 1.46 21.77 2.72
C SER A 361 0.16 21.01 2.47
N ILE A 362 -0.44 20.47 3.53
CA ILE A 362 -1.75 19.80 3.50
C ILE A 362 -2.84 20.81 3.13
N GLU A 363 -2.91 21.96 3.79
CA GLU A 363 -3.90 23.02 3.50
C GLU A 363 -3.79 23.56 2.08
N ARG A 364 -2.55 23.67 1.55
CA ARG A 364 -2.32 24.05 0.15
C ARG A 364 -2.84 23.00 -0.83
N LEU A 365 -2.63 21.71 -0.54
CA LEU A 365 -3.11 20.60 -1.37
C LEU A 365 -4.65 20.51 -1.33
N THR A 366 -5.24 20.60 -0.15
CA THR A 366 -6.69 20.50 0.05
C THR A 366 -7.43 21.78 -0.35
N LYS A 367 -6.69 22.88 -0.58
CA LYS A 367 -7.21 24.23 -0.86
C LYS A 367 -8.16 24.75 0.22
N ARG A 368 -8.06 24.22 1.43
CA ARG A 368 -8.87 24.59 2.59
C ARG A 368 -8.03 24.60 3.85
N PRO A 369 -8.18 25.60 4.72
CA PRO A 369 -7.60 25.54 6.07
C PRO A 369 -8.34 24.46 6.88
N LEU A 370 -7.62 23.79 7.77
CA LEU A 370 -8.22 22.93 8.76
C LEU A 370 -8.82 23.80 9.89
N THR A 371 -10.01 23.45 10.37
CA THR A 371 -10.66 24.19 11.44
C THR A 371 -9.89 24.02 12.77
N PRO A 372 -9.35 25.07 13.37
CA PRO A 372 -8.66 24.95 14.63
C PRO A 372 -9.65 24.66 15.77
N VAL A 373 -9.27 23.72 16.65
CA VAL A 373 -10.03 23.38 17.85
C VAL A 373 -9.22 23.78 19.07
N ASP A 374 -9.87 24.48 20.00
CA ASP A 374 -9.26 24.81 21.28
C ASP A 374 -9.05 23.56 22.13
N THR A 375 -7.84 23.38 22.63
CA THR A 375 -7.44 22.22 23.43
C THR A 375 -7.56 22.46 24.94
N THR A 376 -8.01 23.63 25.35
CA THR A 376 -8.12 24.03 26.78
C THR A 376 -9.04 23.10 27.56
N GLU A 377 -10.14 22.66 26.96
CA GLU A 377 -11.07 21.73 27.59
C GLU A 377 -10.39 20.42 28.03
N TRP A 378 -9.46 19.90 27.20
CA TRP A 378 -8.77 18.64 27.50
C TRP A 378 -7.46 18.84 28.24
N LEU A 379 -6.74 19.94 28.00
CA LEU A 379 -5.38 20.12 28.49
C LEU A 379 -5.25 21.22 29.56
N GLY A 380 -6.31 21.95 29.84
CA GLY A 380 -6.32 23.05 30.82
C GLY A 380 -5.53 24.29 30.39
N GLU A 381 -4.87 24.25 29.24
CA GLU A 381 -4.08 25.35 28.71
C GLU A 381 -4.24 25.41 27.19
N GLN A 382 -4.48 26.60 26.65
CA GLN A 382 -4.46 26.83 25.23
C GLN A 382 -3.00 26.88 24.75
N VAL A 383 -2.63 26.01 23.82
CA VAL A 383 -1.35 26.15 23.12
C VAL A 383 -1.45 27.33 22.18
N VAL A 384 -1.01 28.51 22.63
CA VAL A 384 -0.94 29.71 21.80
C VAL A 384 0.00 29.41 20.65
N VAL A 385 -0.58 29.27 19.48
CA VAL A 385 0.20 29.19 18.24
C VAL A 385 0.57 30.63 17.86
N PRO A 386 1.85 31.04 17.92
CA PRO A 386 2.23 32.34 17.38
C PRO A 386 1.81 32.40 15.92
N ALA A 387 1.06 33.43 15.55
CA ALA A 387 0.69 33.67 14.15
C ALA A 387 1.99 33.58 13.34
N GLY A 388 2.04 32.63 12.39
CA GLY A 388 3.24 32.38 11.61
C GLY A 388 3.59 33.65 10.85
N GLU A 389 4.82 34.11 10.98
CA GLU A 389 5.33 35.17 10.09
C GLU A 389 5.07 34.74 8.64
N PRO A 390 4.52 35.61 7.79
CA PRO A 390 4.35 35.34 6.37
C PRO A 390 5.75 35.03 5.82
N ILE A 391 5.92 33.86 5.21
CA ILE A 391 7.15 33.52 4.51
C ILE A 391 7.30 34.50 3.37
N ALA A 392 8.17 35.49 3.56
CA ALA A 392 8.57 36.41 2.49
C ALA A 392 9.04 35.54 1.30
N PRO A 393 8.55 35.78 0.08
CA PRO A 393 9.01 35.04 -1.09
C PRO A 393 10.52 35.23 -1.16
N LYS A 394 11.29 34.14 -1.23
CA LYS A 394 12.72 34.20 -1.52
C LYS A 394 12.90 35.04 -2.80
N ARG A 395 13.28 36.30 -2.63
CA ARG A 395 13.69 37.14 -3.74
C ARG A 395 14.85 36.43 -4.42
N GLY A 396 14.62 36.00 -5.64
CA GLY A 396 15.65 35.47 -6.52
C GLY A 396 16.79 36.45 -6.53
N GLY A 397 17.98 36.00 -6.18
CA GLY A 397 19.20 36.81 -6.25
C GLY A 397 19.40 37.33 -7.69
N ARG A 398 19.03 38.57 -7.92
CA ARG A 398 19.46 39.32 -9.11
C ARG A 398 20.97 39.50 -8.99
N GLY A 399 21.68 38.92 -9.94
CA GLY A 399 23.08 39.14 -10.14
C GLY A 399 23.41 40.64 -10.12
N GLY A 400 24.24 41.07 -9.18
CA GLY A 400 24.82 42.41 -9.14
C GLY A 400 25.88 42.54 -10.24
N PRO A 401 26.01 43.73 -10.86
CA PRO A 401 26.91 43.91 -11.97
C PRO A 401 28.38 43.97 -11.52
N ASN A 402 29.20 43.25 -12.27
CA ASN A 402 30.63 43.23 -12.26
C ASN A 402 31.17 44.68 -12.49
N LYS A 403 31.79 45.29 -11.49
CA LYS A 403 32.61 46.49 -11.67
C LYS A 403 34.05 46.11 -11.74
N ASN A 404 34.54 46.11 -12.97
CA ASN A 404 35.93 46.16 -13.38
C ASN A 404 36.54 47.49 -12.92
N GLY A 405 37.77 47.48 -12.45
CA GLY A 405 38.59 48.67 -12.47
C GLY A 405 39.66 48.78 -11.36
N GLY A 406 40.91 48.63 -11.71
CA GLY A 406 41.97 49.21 -10.90
C GLY A 406 43.23 48.39 -10.69
N ASN A 407 43.99 48.34 -11.71
CA ASN A 407 45.43 48.18 -11.84
C ASN A 407 46.26 48.87 -10.74
N ARG A 408 47.22 48.12 -10.11
CA ARG A 408 48.57 48.70 -9.77
C ARG A 408 49.57 47.58 -9.40
N ASN A 409 50.55 47.54 -10.31
CA ASN A 409 51.98 47.14 -10.23
C ASN A 409 52.56 47.06 -8.78
N GLN A 410 53.38 46.15 -8.46
CA GLN A 410 54.77 45.76 -8.68
C GLN A 410 55.34 44.94 -7.47
N PRO A 411 56.62 44.48 -7.43
CA PRO A 411 57.03 43.15 -7.84
C PRO A 411 57.82 42.35 -6.77
N GLY A 412 58.08 41.10 -7.08
CA GLY A 412 59.35 40.49 -6.72
C GLY A 412 59.53 39.79 -5.39
N LYS A 413 59.68 38.45 -5.48
CA LYS A 413 60.93 37.78 -5.14
C LYS A 413 60.87 36.30 -5.44
N GLN A 414 61.66 35.91 -6.37
CA GLN A 414 62.13 34.58 -6.65
C GLN A 414 62.74 33.90 -5.41
N ARG A 415 62.51 32.66 -5.20
CA ARG A 415 63.54 31.68 -4.80
C ARG A 415 63.24 30.31 -5.34
N ARG A 416 64.13 29.91 -6.20
CA ARG A 416 64.40 28.59 -6.80
C ARG A 416 64.93 27.63 -5.74
N PHE A 417 64.88 26.41 -6.12
CA PHE A 417 65.70 25.20 -5.90
C PHE A 417 64.78 24.07 -5.42
N GLY A 418 64.70 22.99 -6.06
CA GLY A 418 65.59 22.24 -6.94
C GLY A 418 65.65 20.83 -6.41
N GLY A 419 65.51 19.88 -7.31
CA GLY A 419 66.04 18.56 -7.05
C GLY A 419 65.06 17.39 -7.09
N LYS A 420 64.93 16.77 -8.23
CA LYS A 420 64.76 15.34 -8.48
C LYS A 420 66.12 14.67 -8.24
N PRO A 421 66.36 13.35 -8.32
CA PRO A 421 65.53 12.14 -8.49
C PRO A 421 66.09 10.86 -7.80
N GLY A 422 65.47 9.75 -8.12
CA GLY A 422 66.15 8.45 -8.06
C GLY A 422 65.58 7.52 -6.98
N GLY A 423 65.17 6.38 -7.25
CA GLY A 423 65.57 5.20 -7.89
C GLY A 423 65.20 4.05 -6.97
N GLY A 424 64.51 3.07 -7.35
CA GLY A 424 65.03 1.85 -7.91
C GLY A 424 65.10 0.72 -6.88
N GLY A 425 64.58 -0.48 -7.22
CA GLY A 425 64.90 -1.75 -6.59
C GLY A 425 63.63 -2.52 -6.14
N GLN A 426 63.09 -3.35 -6.92
CA GLN A 426 63.33 -4.80 -7.18
C GLN A 426 63.74 -5.62 -5.95
N ALA A 427 62.92 -6.61 -5.59
CA ALA A 427 63.23 -8.04 -5.64
C ALA A 427 62.52 -8.83 -4.54
N ARG A 428 61.72 -9.79 -4.98
CA ARG A 428 61.86 -11.25 -4.79
C ARG A 428 61.94 -11.77 -3.35
N GLY A 429 61.02 -12.73 -3.11
CA GLY A 429 61.49 -13.97 -2.50
C GLY A 429 60.41 -14.72 -1.75
N ASN A 430 59.95 -15.78 -2.37
CA ASN A 430 59.79 -17.17 -1.92
C ASN A 430 59.11 -17.46 -0.57
N GLY A 431 58.12 -18.36 -0.70
CA GLY A 431 57.69 -19.27 0.37
C GLY A 431 58.79 -20.25 0.85
N PRO A 432 58.59 -21.31 1.56
CA PRO A 432 57.51 -22.32 1.43
C PRO A 432 57.06 -23.02 2.74
N ARG A 433 55.97 -23.84 2.61
CA ARG A 433 55.78 -25.21 3.18
C ARG A 433 56.02 -25.53 4.65
N GLY A 434 55.09 -26.32 5.15
CA GLY A 434 55.24 -27.31 6.21
C GLY A 434 53.90 -27.59 6.89
N ASP A 435 53.21 -28.55 6.56
CA ASP A 435 53.19 -30.01 6.75
C ASP A 435 52.68 -30.46 8.13
N ARG A 436 51.61 -31.27 8.06
CA ARG A 436 51.30 -32.51 8.79
C ARG A 436 51.01 -32.53 10.29
N LYS A 437 49.86 -33.07 10.67
CA LYS A 437 49.59 -34.46 11.16
C LYS A 437 48.19 -34.46 11.76
N GLN A 438 47.26 -35.27 11.32
CA GLN A 438 46.98 -36.69 11.60
C GLN A 438 46.63 -36.99 13.06
N GLY A 439 45.50 -37.64 13.19
CA GLY A 439 45.08 -38.54 14.25
C GLY A 439 43.62 -38.27 14.62
N GLY A 440 42.69 -39.09 14.49
CA GLY A 440 42.52 -40.51 14.43
C GLY A 440 41.50 -40.90 15.48
N GLY A 441 40.50 -41.68 15.11
CA GLY A 441 39.75 -42.45 16.10
C GLY A 441 38.23 -42.42 16.01
N LYS A 442 37.66 -43.32 15.23
CA LYS A 442 36.38 -44.04 15.48
C LYS A 442 36.67 -45.16 16.52
N PRO A 443 35.71 -45.93 17.09
CA PRO A 443 34.33 -46.24 16.67
C PRO A 443 33.30 -46.54 17.79
N GLY A 444 32.04 -46.65 17.42
CA GLY A 444 31.21 -47.81 17.73
C GLY A 444 30.38 -47.84 19.01
N SER A 445 29.07 -47.98 18.89
CA SER A 445 28.36 -49.22 19.24
C SER A 445 26.84 -49.09 19.06
N GLN A 446 26.34 -50.09 18.40
CA GLN A 446 24.98 -50.55 18.26
C GLN A 446 24.30 -50.92 19.60
N LYS A 447 22.99 -50.86 19.63
CA LYS A 447 22.01 -51.88 20.12
C LYS A 447 20.60 -51.31 19.88
N GLN A 448 19.81 -51.87 18.93
CA GLN A 448 18.91 -53.02 18.98
C GLN A 448 18.01 -52.99 20.24
N SER A 449 16.73 -52.86 20.03
CA SER A 449 15.63 -53.77 19.79
C SER A 449 14.52 -53.65 20.84
N ARG A 450 13.29 -53.63 20.49
CA ARG A 450 12.12 -54.58 20.64
C ARG A 450 10.81 -53.84 20.72
N ARG A 451 9.98 -54.01 19.77
CA ARG A 451 8.71 -54.76 19.67
C ARG A 451 7.95 -55.02 21.00
N GLN A 452 6.71 -54.56 21.01
CA GLN A 452 5.45 -55.29 21.34
C GLN A 452 4.31 -54.26 21.35
N SER A 453 3.31 -54.22 20.47
CA SER A 453 2.17 -55.08 20.22
C SER A 453 1.12 -55.13 21.33
N ALA A 454 -0.14 -54.92 20.83
CA ALA A 454 -1.45 -55.19 21.41
C ALA A 454 -2.03 -54.00 22.20
N GLY A 455 -3.25 -53.46 21.95
CA GLY A 455 -4.48 -54.06 21.49
C GLY A 455 -5.57 -53.70 22.50
N ALA A 456 -6.50 -52.88 22.10
CA ALA A 456 -7.92 -52.91 22.38
C ALA A 456 -8.55 -51.68 21.70
#